data_575a3a146a030d4993a9b3a6d5488c1e
#
_entry.id   575a3a146a030d4993a9b3a6d5488c1e
#
_cell.length_a   1.000
_cell.length_b   1.000
_cell.length_c   1.000
_cell.angle_alpha   90.00
_cell.angle_beta   90.00
_cell.angle_gamma   90.00
#
_symmetry.space_group_name_H-M   'P 1'
#
loop_
_entity.id
_entity.type
_entity.pdbx_description
1 polymer ?
#
loop_
_entity_poly.entity_id
_entity_poly.type
_entity_poly.pdbx_seq_one_letter_code
_entity_poly.pdbx_strand_id
1 'polypeptide(L)'
;MALAVLEIRNWASDMVDRDDPLLIEQIQARLLPRRGIFANPDEIIVTLGAQNALYMLATLLMSKGSKVAMEDPGYPDARSIFRLAGAEIQPVPVDQSGIVTASIPNDSGFVFVTPSHHCPTMVPLSAERRQDLLARANRYNQIIIEDGYDSQLLDEAPQQALKSLDRSGRVVYVGSMSKTLAPGLRLGYIVASAGLIAELRALRRFMLRHPPANNQRAVALFLSLGHHEALVRRLSSAFDERRKRLVHAISAFLPEWRSTDSAGGTSLWLEGPRGTDSRGLAEAAASRSVIIEPGDRFFDRTEKPSRFMRLGISSIALQHIEPGIRELATAAGRRPAAA
;
A
#
# COMPACT_ATOMS: atom_id res chain seq x y z
N MET A 1 -9.26 8.07 23.64
CA MET A 1 -10.24 9.15 23.35
C MET A 1 -10.45 10.08 24.53
N ALA A 2 -10.68 9.59 25.76
CA ALA A 2 -10.90 10.45 26.93
C ALA A 2 -9.76 11.46 27.22
N LEU A 3 -8.50 11.05 27.11
CA LEU A 3 -7.34 11.93 27.30
C LEU A 3 -7.23 13.05 26.24
N ALA A 4 -7.68 12.78 25.01
CA ALA A 4 -7.68 13.79 23.95
C ALA A 4 -8.70 14.91 24.20
N VAL A 5 -9.78 14.62 24.93
CA VAL A 5 -10.81 15.62 25.31
C VAL A 5 -10.29 16.60 26.33
N LEU A 6 -9.38 16.18 27.23
CA LEU A 6 -8.79 17.05 28.26
C LEU A 6 -7.88 18.13 27.67
N GLU A 7 -7.36 17.93 26.47
CA GLU A 7 -6.45 18.87 25.78
C GLU A 7 -7.15 19.69 24.67
N ILE A 8 -8.48 19.80 24.72
CA ILE A 8 -9.28 20.43 23.67
C ILE A 8 -8.79 21.82 23.25
N ARG A 9 -8.26 22.60 24.21
CA ARG A 9 -7.72 23.93 23.94
C ARG A 9 -6.49 23.91 23.02
N ASN A 10 -5.72 22.81 23.04
CA ASN A 10 -4.48 22.70 22.27
C ASN A 10 -4.71 22.30 20.81
N TRP A 11 -5.82 21.63 20.51
CA TRP A 11 -6.13 21.17 19.16
C TRP A 11 -7.44 21.72 18.56
N ALA A 12 -8.16 22.55 19.31
CA ALA A 12 -9.34 23.26 18.80
C ALA A 12 -8.98 24.56 18.04
N SER A 13 -7.71 24.96 18.02
CA SER A 13 -7.26 26.17 17.35
C SER A 13 -7.07 25.94 15.85
N ASP A 14 -7.69 26.79 15.03
CA ASP A 14 -7.52 26.83 13.57
C ASP A 14 -6.18 27.49 13.13
N MET A 15 -5.42 28.00 14.09
CA MET A 15 -4.18 28.76 13.86
C MET A 15 -2.94 27.89 13.72
N VAL A 16 -3.06 26.55 13.76
CA VAL A 16 -1.93 25.62 13.77
C VAL A 16 -1.68 25.09 12.35
N ASP A 17 -0.62 25.54 11.71
CA ASP A 17 -0.18 25.02 10.40
C ASP A 17 0.74 23.78 10.53
N ARG A 18 0.99 23.30 11.74
CA ARG A 18 1.92 22.20 12.03
C ARG A 18 1.18 20.93 12.43
N ASP A 19 1.83 19.80 12.21
CA ASP A 19 1.37 18.50 12.68
C ASP A 19 1.50 18.41 14.20
N ASP A 20 0.71 17.53 14.83
CA ASP A 20 0.77 17.28 16.27
C ASP A 20 2.20 16.80 16.65
N PRO A 21 2.91 17.53 17.55
CA PRO A 21 4.30 17.19 17.88
C PRO A 21 4.44 15.80 18.48
N LEU A 22 3.46 15.36 19.30
CA LEU A 22 3.46 14.03 19.87
C LEU A 22 3.31 12.95 18.79
N LEU A 23 2.49 13.20 17.76
CA LEU A 23 2.36 12.24 16.65
C LEU A 23 3.67 12.14 15.87
N ILE A 24 4.32 13.26 15.56
CA ILE A 24 5.64 13.24 14.90
C ILE A 24 6.65 12.46 15.73
N GLU A 25 6.73 12.71 17.03
CA GLU A 25 7.59 11.96 17.95
C GLU A 25 7.29 10.45 17.91
N GLN A 26 6.02 10.06 17.96
CA GLN A 26 5.65 8.65 17.91
C GLN A 26 5.93 7.99 16.54
N ILE A 27 5.76 8.71 15.44
CA ILE A 27 6.18 8.24 14.11
C ILE A 27 7.70 7.95 14.12
N GLN A 28 8.53 8.89 14.61
CA GLN A 28 9.97 8.75 14.70
C GLN A 28 10.41 7.60 15.61
N ALA A 29 9.80 7.50 16.80
CA ALA A 29 10.25 6.56 17.82
C ALA A 29 9.74 5.13 17.63
N ARG A 30 8.55 4.94 16.99
CA ARG A 30 7.86 3.64 16.97
C ARG A 30 7.58 3.09 15.57
N LEU A 31 7.29 3.95 14.59
CA LEU A 31 6.91 3.47 13.27
C LEU A 31 8.13 3.37 12.33
N LEU A 32 8.93 4.42 12.24
CA LEU A 32 10.06 4.49 11.32
C LEU A 32 11.19 3.50 11.63
N PRO A 33 11.60 3.30 12.91
CA PRO A 33 12.68 2.36 13.22
C PRO A 33 12.39 0.92 12.81
N ARG A 34 11.11 0.51 12.81
CA ARG A 34 10.69 -0.81 12.33
C ARG A 34 10.95 -1.01 10.83
N ARG A 35 11.19 0.08 10.10
CA ARG A 35 11.51 0.10 8.67
C ARG A 35 12.99 0.45 8.41
N GLY A 36 13.78 0.61 9.48
CA GLY A 36 15.17 1.06 9.41
C GLY A 36 15.31 2.54 9.00
N ILE A 37 14.22 3.31 9.05
CA ILE A 37 14.21 4.73 8.69
C ILE A 37 14.49 5.55 9.94
N PHE A 38 15.39 6.52 9.81
CA PHE A 38 15.63 7.57 10.79
C PHE A 38 15.46 8.92 10.10
N ALA A 39 14.61 9.77 10.67
CA ALA A 39 14.27 11.07 10.09
C ALA A 39 14.11 12.13 11.18
N ASN A 40 14.44 13.37 10.87
CA ASN A 40 14.20 14.50 11.76
C ASN A 40 12.72 14.95 11.68
N PRO A 41 12.19 15.71 12.66
CA PRO A 41 10.81 16.16 12.63
C PRO A 41 10.44 16.99 11.39
N ASP A 42 11.37 17.74 10.84
CA ASP A 42 11.20 18.57 9.65
C ASP A 42 11.23 17.75 8.33
N GLU A 43 11.66 16.49 8.39
CA GLU A 43 11.62 15.53 7.28
C GLU A 43 10.32 14.71 7.23
N ILE A 44 9.34 15.00 8.12
CA ILE A 44 8.08 14.27 8.24
C ILE A 44 6.89 15.22 8.09
N ILE A 45 5.89 14.82 7.31
CA ILE A 45 4.59 15.51 7.22
C ILE A 45 3.45 14.50 7.34
N VAL A 46 2.44 14.81 8.16
CA VAL A 46 1.22 14.00 8.30
C VAL A 46 0.26 14.31 7.16
N THR A 47 -0.40 13.27 6.63
CA THR A 47 -1.35 13.37 5.51
C THR A 47 -2.69 12.70 5.83
N LEU A 48 -3.72 12.92 5.01
CA LEU A 48 -5.00 12.19 5.07
C LEU A 48 -4.90 10.80 4.42
N GLY A 49 -3.96 9.97 4.92
CA GLY A 49 -3.64 8.65 4.38
C GLY A 49 -2.74 8.70 3.14
N ALA A 50 -2.35 7.50 2.66
CA ALA A 50 -1.40 7.37 1.55
C ALA A 50 -1.91 7.98 0.23
N GLN A 51 -3.20 7.86 -0.10
CA GLN A 51 -3.74 8.46 -1.33
C GLN A 51 -3.57 9.99 -1.36
N ASN A 52 -3.83 10.67 -0.24
CA ASN A 52 -3.60 12.12 -0.15
C ASN A 52 -2.10 12.43 -0.25
N ALA A 53 -1.23 11.61 0.35
CA ALA A 53 0.21 11.75 0.20
C ALA A 53 0.64 11.65 -1.27
N LEU A 54 0.18 10.63 -2.00
CA LEU A 54 0.46 10.45 -3.42
C LEU A 54 -0.07 11.61 -4.27
N TYR A 55 -1.28 12.09 -3.97
CA TYR A 55 -1.87 13.23 -4.66
C TYR A 55 -1.06 14.51 -4.45
N MET A 56 -0.61 14.77 -3.22
CA MET A 56 0.25 15.92 -2.90
C MET A 56 1.59 15.84 -3.64
N LEU A 57 2.24 14.66 -3.63
CA LEU A 57 3.49 14.43 -4.35
C LEU A 57 3.32 14.63 -5.86
N ALA A 58 2.25 14.07 -6.42
CA ALA A 58 1.96 14.24 -7.85
C ALA A 58 1.72 15.72 -8.22
N THR A 59 0.93 16.43 -7.41
CA THR A 59 0.64 17.85 -7.64
C THR A 59 1.89 18.74 -7.57
N LEU A 60 2.82 18.42 -6.65
CA LEU A 60 4.01 19.22 -6.45
C LEU A 60 5.13 18.89 -7.43
N LEU A 61 5.34 17.61 -7.73
CA LEU A 61 6.52 17.13 -8.44
C LEU A 61 6.28 16.85 -9.92
N MET A 62 5.01 16.66 -10.34
CA MET A 62 4.69 16.22 -11.70
C MET A 62 3.95 17.30 -12.47
N SER A 63 4.14 17.28 -13.78
CA SER A 63 3.49 18.17 -14.74
C SER A 63 3.21 17.40 -16.04
N LYS A 64 2.57 18.05 -17.01
CA LYS A 64 2.35 17.47 -18.34
C LYS A 64 3.68 17.02 -18.97
N GLY A 65 3.76 15.74 -19.31
CA GLY A 65 4.95 15.11 -19.89
C GLY A 65 5.95 14.55 -18.89
N SER A 66 5.69 14.68 -17.57
CA SER A 66 6.47 13.94 -16.56
C SER A 66 6.29 12.44 -16.79
N LYS A 67 7.40 11.68 -16.82
CA LYS A 67 7.39 10.24 -17.05
C LYS A 67 7.55 9.49 -15.74
N VAL A 68 6.60 8.58 -15.45
CA VAL A 68 6.57 7.78 -14.23
C VAL A 68 6.60 6.30 -14.59
N ALA A 69 7.72 5.63 -14.29
CA ALA A 69 7.78 4.17 -14.34
C ALA A 69 6.98 3.58 -13.19
N MET A 70 6.05 2.67 -13.50
CA MET A 70 5.18 2.02 -12.52
C MET A 70 5.11 0.53 -12.75
N GLU A 71 5.00 -0.20 -11.66
CA GLU A 71 4.72 -1.64 -11.66
C GLU A 71 3.47 -1.98 -12.50
N ASP A 72 3.55 -3.04 -13.35
CA ASP A 72 2.43 -3.53 -14.16
C ASP A 72 2.41 -5.07 -14.15
N PRO A 73 1.42 -5.71 -13.47
CA PRO A 73 0.31 -5.07 -12.77
C PRO A 73 0.78 -4.19 -11.60
N GLY A 74 -0.01 -3.17 -11.23
CA GLY A 74 0.36 -2.20 -10.19
C GLY A 74 -0.84 -1.53 -9.54
N TYR A 75 -0.61 -0.62 -8.61
CA TYR A 75 -1.66 0.05 -7.84
C TYR A 75 -2.49 1.02 -8.71
N PRO A 76 -3.80 0.75 -8.95
CA PRO A 76 -4.60 1.51 -9.90
C PRO A 76 -4.81 2.97 -9.52
N ASP A 77 -5.02 3.25 -8.22
CA ASP A 77 -5.31 4.60 -7.76
C ASP A 77 -4.08 5.50 -7.86
N ALA A 78 -2.87 4.98 -7.58
CA ALA A 78 -1.64 5.72 -7.80
C ALA A 78 -1.47 6.09 -9.29
N ARG A 79 -1.73 5.13 -10.19
CA ARG A 79 -1.70 5.34 -11.64
C ARG A 79 -2.67 6.45 -12.06
N SER A 80 -3.88 6.43 -11.54
CA SER A 80 -4.90 7.43 -11.81
C SER A 80 -4.51 8.81 -11.27
N ILE A 81 -3.96 8.88 -10.05
CA ILE A 81 -3.48 10.12 -9.44
C ILE A 81 -2.37 10.75 -10.28
N PHE A 82 -1.39 9.96 -10.74
CA PHE A 82 -0.29 10.50 -11.54
C PHE A 82 -0.76 10.97 -12.92
N ARG A 83 -1.69 10.25 -13.55
CA ARG A 83 -2.33 10.71 -14.80
C ARG A 83 -3.12 12.01 -14.62
N LEU A 84 -3.82 12.19 -13.50
CA LEU A 84 -4.51 13.46 -13.19
C LEU A 84 -3.54 14.64 -13.08
N ALA A 85 -2.32 14.41 -12.61
CA ALA A 85 -1.25 15.42 -12.61
C ALA A 85 -0.60 15.65 -13.99
N GLY A 86 -1.05 14.94 -15.03
CA GLY A 86 -0.53 15.05 -16.40
C GLY A 86 0.68 14.17 -16.70
N ALA A 87 1.02 13.24 -15.81
CA ALA A 87 2.14 12.33 -16.02
C ALA A 87 1.81 11.23 -17.06
N GLU A 88 2.82 10.86 -17.83
CA GLU A 88 2.85 9.71 -18.70
C GLU A 88 3.30 8.48 -17.91
N ILE A 89 2.46 7.45 -17.87
CA ILE A 89 2.78 6.20 -17.19
C ILE A 89 3.56 5.29 -18.12
N GLN A 90 4.71 4.83 -17.65
CA GLN A 90 5.56 3.85 -18.31
C GLN A 90 5.44 2.52 -17.55
N PRO A 91 4.62 1.57 -18.04
CA PRO A 91 4.39 0.30 -17.35
C PRO A 91 5.66 -0.55 -17.38
N VAL A 92 6.03 -1.11 -16.21
CA VAL A 92 7.21 -1.94 -16.02
C VAL A 92 6.80 -3.31 -15.48
N PRO A 93 7.19 -4.43 -16.12
CA PRO A 93 6.80 -5.75 -15.67
C PRO A 93 7.24 -6.06 -14.24
N VAL A 94 6.45 -6.90 -13.58
CA VAL A 94 6.74 -7.45 -12.25
C VAL A 94 6.87 -8.98 -12.35
N ASP A 95 7.88 -9.53 -11.70
CA ASP A 95 8.08 -10.96 -11.54
C ASP A 95 8.14 -11.36 -10.05
N GLN A 96 8.61 -12.57 -9.74
CA GLN A 96 8.71 -13.09 -8.38
C GLN A 96 9.72 -12.34 -7.49
N SER A 97 10.54 -11.47 -8.06
CA SER A 97 11.50 -10.60 -7.35
C SER A 97 11.08 -9.14 -7.27
N GLY A 98 9.83 -8.82 -7.68
CA GLY A 98 9.27 -7.47 -7.74
C GLY A 98 9.45 -6.82 -9.12
N ILE A 99 9.47 -5.50 -9.18
CA ILE A 99 9.63 -4.73 -10.43
C ILE A 99 10.92 -5.14 -11.16
N VAL A 100 10.83 -5.37 -12.48
CA VAL A 100 11.98 -5.71 -13.33
C VAL A 100 12.80 -4.45 -13.60
N THR A 101 13.78 -4.17 -12.76
CA THR A 101 14.58 -2.93 -12.78
C THR A 101 15.25 -2.66 -14.13
N ALA A 102 15.69 -3.71 -14.84
CA ALA A 102 16.28 -3.60 -16.17
C ALA A 102 15.30 -3.06 -17.23
N SER A 103 14.00 -3.20 -17.01
CA SER A 103 12.94 -2.71 -17.91
C SER A 103 12.48 -1.29 -17.62
N ILE A 104 12.99 -0.64 -16.57
CA ILE A 104 12.67 0.75 -16.26
C ILE A 104 13.31 1.64 -17.33
N PRO A 105 12.53 2.50 -18.03
CA PRO A 105 13.09 3.44 -18.99
C PRO A 105 14.07 4.43 -18.35
N ASN A 106 15.17 4.72 -19.03
CA ASN A 106 16.20 5.61 -18.50
C ASN A 106 15.76 7.07 -18.41
N ASP A 107 14.75 7.44 -19.20
CA ASP A 107 14.17 8.78 -19.28
C ASP A 107 12.98 8.99 -18.33
N SER A 108 12.65 8.00 -17.51
CA SER A 108 11.68 8.17 -16.40
C SER A 108 12.24 9.16 -15.38
N GLY A 109 11.49 10.19 -15.06
CA GLY A 109 11.84 11.10 -13.94
C GLY A 109 11.49 10.51 -12.58
N PHE A 110 10.49 9.63 -12.55
CA PHE A 110 9.96 9.05 -11.33
C PHE A 110 9.80 7.53 -11.47
N VAL A 111 9.95 6.82 -10.35
CA VAL A 111 9.66 5.39 -10.24
C VAL A 111 8.76 5.18 -9.03
N PHE A 112 7.56 4.64 -9.23
CA PHE A 112 6.65 4.30 -8.14
C PHE A 112 6.69 2.80 -7.87
N VAL A 113 6.89 2.42 -6.60
CA VAL A 113 7.01 1.01 -6.17
C VAL A 113 6.32 0.75 -4.85
N THR A 114 5.85 -0.50 -4.69
CA THR A 114 5.28 -1.06 -3.45
C THR A 114 6.17 -2.21 -2.93
N PRO A 115 7.39 -1.93 -2.42
CA PRO A 115 8.47 -2.91 -2.33
C PRO A 115 8.35 -3.91 -1.19
N SER A 116 7.49 -3.68 -0.19
CA SER A 116 7.31 -4.62 0.93
C SER A 116 6.36 -5.75 0.56
N HIS A 117 5.19 -5.37 0.07
CA HIS A 117 4.18 -6.27 -0.48
C HIS A 117 3.64 -5.61 -1.75
N HIS A 118 4.09 -6.11 -2.89
CA HIS A 118 3.70 -5.56 -4.17
C HIS A 118 2.17 -5.59 -4.38
N CYS A 119 1.59 -4.47 -4.73
CA CYS A 119 0.17 -4.42 -5.09
C CYS A 119 -0.01 -4.67 -6.61
N PRO A 120 -0.68 -5.77 -7.03
CA PRO A 120 -1.53 -6.67 -6.25
C PRO A 120 -0.90 -8.02 -5.87
N THR A 121 0.29 -8.37 -6.38
CA THR A 121 0.83 -9.75 -6.33
C THR A 121 1.35 -10.19 -4.97
N MET A 122 1.53 -9.27 -4.03
CA MET A 122 2.11 -9.47 -2.70
C MET A 122 3.59 -9.91 -2.72
N VAL A 123 4.24 -10.00 -3.87
CA VAL A 123 5.64 -10.36 -3.99
C VAL A 123 6.53 -9.25 -3.40
N PRO A 124 7.49 -9.56 -2.53
CA PRO A 124 8.42 -8.54 -2.03
C PRO A 124 9.49 -8.20 -3.07
N LEU A 125 9.95 -6.96 -3.09
CA LEU A 125 11.12 -6.56 -3.88
C LEU A 125 12.37 -7.17 -3.28
N SER A 126 13.12 -7.94 -4.07
CA SER A 126 14.33 -8.62 -3.61
C SER A 126 15.44 -7.63 -3.21
N ALA A 127 16.38 -8.07 -2.36
CA ALA A 127 17.50 -7.25 -1.91
C ALA A 127 18.37 -6.76 -3.08
N GLU A 128 18.61 -7.63 -4.08
CA GLU A 128 19.34 -7.30 -5.30
C GLU A 128 18.63 -6.16 -6.07
N ARG A 129 17.32 -6.32 -6.33
CA ARG A 129 16.53 -5.31 -7.04
C ARG A 129 16.42 -3.98 -6.28
N ARG A 130 16.45 -4.00 -4.94
CA ARG A 130 16.51 -2.78 -4.12
C ARG A 130 17.81 -2.01 -4.39
N GLN A 131 18.94 -2.70 -4.45
CA GLN A 131 20.23 -2.10 -4.76
C GLN A 131 20.27 -1.56 -6.18
N ASP A 132 19.81 -2.34 -7.16
CA ASP A 132 19.73 -1.93 -8.55
C ASP A 132 18.86 -0.69 -8.74
N LEU A 133 17.70 -0.65 -8.09
CA LEU A 133 16.77 0.47 -8.18
C LEU A 133 17.39 1.76 -7.63
N LEU A 134 18.09 1.68 -6.49
CA LEU A 134 18.80 2.82 -5.91
C LEU A 134 19.97 3.27 -6.79
N ALA A 135 20.75 2.33 -7.34
CA ALA A 135 21.83 2.64 -8.26
C ALA A 135 21.32 3.33 -9.53
N ARG A 136 20.19 2.85 -10.09
CA ARG A 136 19.54 3.48 -11.24
C ARG A 136 19.07 4.88 -10.92
N ALA A 137 18.40 5.08 -9.78
CA ALA A 137 17.90 6.38 -9.37
C ALA A 137 19.02 7.43 -9.32
N ASN A 138 20.20 7.02 -8.83
CA ASN A 138 21.38 7.86 -8.84
C ASN A 138 21.91 8.14 -10.26
N ARG A 139 22.04 7.08 -11.07
CA ARG A 139 22.61 7.16 -12.42
C ARG A 139 21.77 8.02 -13.36
N TYR A 140 20.45 7.92 -13.29
CA TYR A 140 19.52 8.56 -14.22
C TYR A 140 18.75 9.73 -13.59
N ASN A 141 19.16 10.19 -12.42
CA ASN A 141 18.53 11.30 -11.70
C ASN A 141 17.03 11.08 -11.43
N GLN A 142 16.63 9.86 -11.14
CA GLN A 142 15.23 9.47 -10.87
C GLN A 142 14.86 9.69 -9.41
N ILE A 143 13.60 10.00 -9.14
CA ILE A 143 13.02 10.03 -7.79
C ILE A 143 12.20 8.75 -7.60
N ILE A 144 12.45 8.01 -6.54
CA ILE A 144 11.67 6.83 -6.17
C ILE A 144 10.59 7.25 -5.18
N ILE A 145 9.33 6.93 -5.48
CA ILE A 145 8.21 7.06 -4.56
C ILE A 145 7.92 5.65 -4.03
N GLU A 146 8.30 5.41 -2.78
CA GLU A 146 8.09 4.15 -2.08
C GLU A 146 6.78 4.20 -1.30
N ASP A 147 5.80 3.37 -1.67
CA ASP A 147 4.54 3.22 -0.91
C ASP A 147 4.62 2.01 0.03
N GLY A 148 4.73 2.31 1.33
CA GLY A 148 4.74 1.32 2.41
C GLY A 148 3.36 1.08 3.03
N TYR A 149 2.31 1.00 2.23
CA TYR A 149 0.90 1.00 2.63
C TYR A 149 0.50 -0.07 3.65
N ASP A 150 1.14 -1.23 3.69
CA ASP A 150 0.88 -2.32 4.63
C ASP A 150 2.12 -2.84 5.36
N SER A 151 3.21 -2.13 5.24
CA SER A 151 4.54 -2.51 5.74
C SER A 151 4.64 -2.71 7.26
N GLN A 152 3.60 -2.38 8.01
CA GLN A 152 3.54 -2.57 9.46
C GLN A 152 2.83 -3.85 9.89
N LEU A 153 2.19 -4.56 8.94
CA LEU A 153 1.46 -5.79 9.18
C LEU A 153 2.31 -6.98 8.69
N LEU A 154 2.42 -8.02 9.52
CA LEU A 154 2.65 -9.39 9.08
C LEU A 154 4.10 -9.90 8.95
N ASP A 155 5.13 -9.11 9.12
CA ASP A 155 6.48 -9.64 9.02
C ASP A 155 7.03 -10.00 10.41
N GLU A 156 7.40 -11.26 10.62
CA GLU A 156 8.22 -11.68 11.77
C GLU A 156 9.57 -10.94 11.75
N ALA A 157 10.07 -10.61 10.55
CA ALA A 157 11.22 -9.73 10.33
C ALA A 157 10.83 -8.62 9.34
N PRO A 158 10.51 -7.41 9.80
CA PRO A 158 10.14 -6.31 8.90
C PRO A 158 11.26 -6.01 7.92
N GLN A 159 10.96 -6.06 6.63
CA GLN A 159 11.92 -5.72 5.60
C GLN A 159 12.29 -4.23 5.68
N GLN A 160 13.57 -3.94 5.54
CA GLN A 160 14.05 -2.55 5.48
C GLN A 160 13.38 -1.82 4.30
N ALA A 161 13.00 -0.57 4.52
CA ALA A 161 12.51 0.28 3.44
C ALA A 161 13.63 0.64 2.46
N LEU A 162 13.30 0.94 1.20
CA LEU A 162 14.25 1.53 0.26
C LEU A 162 14.79 2.85 0.81
N LYS A 163 13.94 3.64 1.45
CA LYS A 163 14.31 4.90 2.12
C LYS A 163 15.44 4.72 3.13
N SER A 164 15.48 3.61 3.85
CA SER A 164 16.54 3.34 4.84
C SER A 164 17.90 3.04 4.20
N LEU A 165 17.89 2.57 2.95
CA LEU A 165 19.09 2.25 2.17
C LEU A 165 19.56 3.44 1.31
N ASP A 166 18.71 4.45 1.16
CA ASP A 166 18.98 5.63 0.32
C ASP A 166 20.02 6.56 0.97
N ARG A 167 21.17 6.69 0.33
CA ARG A 167 22.27 7.59 0.74
C ARG A 167 22.28 8.90 -0.04
N SER A 168 21.44 9.04 -1.06
CA SER A 168 21.46 10.14 -2.03
C SER A 168 20.23 11.04 -1.98
N GLY A 169 19.29 10.77 -1.08
CA GLY A 169 18.07 11.56 -0.95
C GLY A 169 17.08 11.38 -2.10
N ARG A 170 17.16 10.24 -2.82
CA ARG A 170 16.32 9.94 -3.98
C ARG A 170 14.99 9.26 -3.66
N VAL A 171 14.82 8.77 -2.44
CA VAL A 171 13.61 8.05 -2.04
C VAL A 171 12.71 8.94 -1.21
N VAL A 172 11.47 9.07 -1.65
CA VAL A 172 10.34 9.63 -0.90
C VAL A 172 9.51 8.47 -0.38
N TYR A 173 9.41 8.35 0.94
CA TYR A 173 8.65 7.26 1.58
C TYR A 173 7.25 7.73 1.95
N VAL A 174 6.24 6.95 1.58
CA VAL A 174 4.84 7.15 1.96
C VAL A 174 4.43 6.06 2.92
N GLY A 175 4.06 6.45 4.15
CA GLY A 175 3.56 5.54 5.18
C GLY A 175 2.05 5.66 5.39
N SER A 176 1.40 4.57 5.76
CA SER A 176 -0.03 4.54 6.07
C SER A 176 -0.28 3.98 7.46
N MET A 177 -1.15 4.63 8.23
CA MET A 177 -1.64 4.13 9.52
C MET A 177 -3.05 3.53 9.41
N SER A 178 -3.73 3.73 8.29
CA SER A 178 -5.12 3.30 8.09
C SER A 178 -5.30 1.77 8.10
N LYS A 179 -4.32 1.03 7.61
CA LYS A 179 -4.39 -0.45 7.55
C LYS A 179 -4.20 -1.10 8.91
N THR A 180 -3.40 -0.50 9.77
CA THR A 180 -3.05 -1.04 11.08
C THR A 180 -3.95 -0.56 12.21
N LEU A 181 -4.45 0.67 12.14
CA LEU A 181 -5.27 1.24 13.21
C LEU A 181 -6.76 1.13 12.91
N ALA A 182 -7.22 1.88 11.96
CA ALA A 182 -8.58 1.82 11.43
C ALA A 182 -8.66 2.58 10.10
N PRO A 183 -9.30 2.03 9.07
CA PRO A 183 -9.44 2.71 7.77
C PRO A 183 -10.08 4.10 7.85
N GLY A 184 -11.03 4.29 8.76
CA GLY A 184 -11.75 5.56 8.96
C GLY A 184 -10.93 6.68 9.59
N LEU A 185 -9.78 6.41 10.21
CA LEU A 185 -8.90 7.44 10.78
C LEU A 185 -8.24 8.30 9.70
N ARG A 186 -8.02 7.74 8.52
CA ARG A 186 -7.46 8.45 7.36
C ARG A 186 -6.20 9.25 7.70
N LEU A 187 -5.21 8.60 8.33
CA LEU A 187 -3.90 9.19 8.61
C LEU A 187 -2.80 8.42 7.92
N GLY A 188 -1.85 9.15 7.36
CA GLY A 188 -0.61 8.69 6.77
C GLY A 188 0.49 9.72 6.98
N TYR A 189 1.65 9.48 6.41
CA TYR A 189 2.76 10.42 6.49
C TYR A 189 3.70 10.24 5.30
N ILE A 190 4.46 11.30 5.01
CA ILE A 190 5.57 11.28 4.03
C ILE A 190 6.87 11.51 4.80
N VAL A 191 7.91 10.79 4.42
CA VAL A 191 9.29 11.02 4.86
C VAL A 191 10.15 11.36 3.63
N ALA A 192 10.69 12.57 3.63
CA ALA A 192 11.52 13.09 2.54
C ALA A 192 12.53 14.13 3.06
N SER A 193 13.31 14.75 2.18
CA SER A 193 14.18 15.86 2.58
C SER A 193 13.38 17.01 3.18
N ALA A 194 13.96 17.72 4.13
CA ALA A 194 13.31 18.86 4.81
C ALA A 194 12.82 19.92 3.81
N GLY A 195 13.55 20.16 2.72
CA GLY A 195 13.13 21.09 1.66
C GLY A 195 11.85 20.64 0.97
N LEU A 196 11.74 19.36 0.57
CA LEU A 196 10.53 18.83 -0.05
C LEU A 196 9.35 18.83 0.95
N ILE A 197 9.59 18.51 2.21
CA ILE A 197 8.55 18.56 3.24
C ILE A 197 8.03 20.00 3.47
N ALA A 198 8.91 21.00 3.40
CA ALA A 198 8.48 22.40 3.50
C ALA A 198 7.55 22.80 2.35
N GLU A 199 7.87 22.44 1.10
CA GLU A 199 7.02 22.66 -0.07
C GLU A 199 5.69 21.90 0.01
N LEU A 200 5.72 20.62 0.44
CA LEU A 200 4.50 19.83 0.67
C LEU A 200 3.62 20.46 1.76
N ARG A 201 4.21 21.02 2.80
CA ARG A 201 3.48 21.72 3.87
C ARG A 201 2.82 22.99 3.36
N ALA A 202 3.50 23.75 2.51
CA ALA A 202 2.94 24.91 1.84
C ALA A 202 1.76 24.54 0.93
N LEU A 203 1.91 23.47 0.11
CA LEU A 203 0.83 22.94 -0.72
C LEU A 203 -0.37 22.47 0.12
N ARG A 204 -0.12 21.67 1.17
CA ARG A 204 -1.16 21.14 2.06
C ARG A 204 -1.98 22.25 2.71
N ARG A 205 -1.36 23.37 3.04
CA ARG A 205 -2.06 24.53 3.60
C ARG A 205 -3.19 25.02 2.71
N PHE A 206 -2.98 25.04 1.39
CA PHE A 206 -4.03 25.43 0.43
C PHE A 206 -5.12 24.37 0.25
N MET A 207 -4.81 23.10 0.50
CA MET A 207 -5.76 21.99 0.31
C MET A 207 -6.68 21.80 1.53
N LEU A 208 -6.09 21.77 2.73
CA LEU A 208 -6.80 21.38 3.96
C LEU A 208 -6.17 21.94 5.25
N ARG A 209 -5.18 22.82 5.15
CA ARG A 209 -4.32 23.30 6.23
C ARG A 209 -3.54 22.17 6.91
N HIS A 210 -4.19 21.33 7.70
CA HIS A 210 -3.62 20.14 8.35
C HIS A 210 -4.70 19.06 8.51
N PRO A 211 -4.33 17.77 8.63
CA PRO A 211 -5.26 16.72 9.02
C PRO A 211 -5.88 17.03 10.39
N PRO A 212 -7.11 16.54 10.69
CA PRO A 212 -7.80 16.82 11.94
C PRO A 212 -6.92 16.58 13.17
N ALA A 213 -6.71 17.61 13.99
CA ALA A 213 -5.77 17.58 15.11
C ALA A 213 -6.20 16.57 16.19
N ASN A 214 -7.51 16.40 16.41
CA ASN A 214 -8.05 15.38 17.31
C ASN A 214 -7.69 13.96 16.89
N ASN A 215 -7.73 13.66 15.59
CA ASN A 215 -7.32 12.34 15.07
C ASN A 215 -5.81 12.14 15.25
N GLN A 216 -5.01 13.16 14.97
CA GLN A 216 -3.57 13.11 15.19
C GLN A 216 -3.24 12.84 16.66
N ARG A 217 -3.82 13.59 17.60
CA ARG A 217 -3.61 13.41 19.04
C ARG A 217 -4.09 12.04 19.53
N ALA A 218 -5.26 11.57 19.09
CA ALA A 218 -5.76 10.25 19.46
C ALA A 218 -4.83 9.12 19.01
N VAL A 219 -4.29 9.21 17.79
CA VAL A 219 -3.31 8.22 17.28
C VAL A 219 -1.99 8.33 18.02
N ALA A 220 -1.50 9.55 18.30
CA ALA A 220 -0.29 9.76 19.08
C ALA A 220 -0.37 9.09 20.47
N LEU A 221 -1.48 9.29 21.19
CA LEU A 221 -1.72 8.64 22.47
C LEU A 221 -1.81 7.11 22.34
N PHE A 222 -2.50 6.61 21.31
CA PHE A 222 -2.58 5.16 21.07
C PHE A 222 -1.21 4.52 20.84
N LEU A 223 -0.34 5.21 20.09
CA LEU A 223 1.03 4.78 19.85
C LEU A 223 1.87 4.86 21.15
N SER A 224 1.82 5.98 21.87
CA SER A 224 2.65 6.22 23.06
C SER A 224 2.34 5.23 24.19
N LEU A 225 1.10 4.79 24.32
CA LEU A 225 0.65 3.80 25.32
C LEU A 225 0.96 2.34 24.90
N GLY A 226 1.60 2.10 23.76
CA GLY A 226 1.97 0.73 23.31
C GLY A 226 0.80 -0.11 22.78
N HIS A 227 -0.37 0.49 22.57
CA HIS A 227 -1.54 -0.25 22.07
C HIS A 227 -1.37 -0.71 20.63
N HIS A 228 -0.55 0.00 19.85
CA HIS A 228 -0.30 -0.31 18.46
C HIS A 228 0.39 -1.67 18.28
N GLU A 229 1.43 -1.94 19.05
CA GLU A 229 2.18 -3.19 18.96
C GLU A 229 1.32 -4.41 19.33
N ALA A 230 0.47 -4.26 20.34
CA ALA A 230 -0.49 -5.29 20.73
C ALA A 230 -1.53 -5.54 19.62
N LEU A 231 -2.02 -4.46 18.99
CA LEU A 231 -2.96 -4.55 17.87
C LEU A 231 -2.33 -5.22 16.65
N VAL A 232 -1.11 -4.82 16.27
CA VAL A 232 -0.36 -5.41 15.13
C VAL A 232 -0.19 -6.91 15.33
N ARG A 233 0.30 -7.37 16.50
CA ARG A 233 0.44 -8.80 16.78
C ARG A 233 -0.87 -9.56 16.62
N ARG A 234 -1.98 -9.02 17.15
CA ARG A 234 -3.30 -9.63 17.04
C ARG A 234 -3.79 -9.71 15.59
N LEU A 235 -3.60 -8.63 14.82
CA LEU A 235 -3.97 -8.59 13.41
C LEU A 235 -3.13 -9.56 12.58
N SER A 236 -1.82 -9.62 12.82
CA SER A 236 -0.92 -10.55 12.12
C SER A 236 -1.35 -12.00 12.33
N SER A 237 -1.63 -12.43 13.58
CA SER A 237 -2.12 -13.79 13.85
C SER A 237 -3.45 -14.07 13.14
N ALA A 238 -4.41 -13.12 13.19
CA ALA A 238 -5.71 -13.29 12.55
C ALA A 238 -5.61 -13.35 11.02
N PHE A 239 -4.70 -12.59 10.42
CA PHE A 239 -4.50 -12.61 8.98
C PHE A 239 -3.75 -13.88 8.52
N ASP A 240 -2.79 -14.36 9.29
CA ASP A 240 -2.12 -15.64 9.01
C ASP A 240 -3.10 -16.83 9.04
N GLU A 241 -3.98 -16.88 10.06
CA GLU A 241 -5.03 -17.90 10.14
C GLU A 241 -5.99 -17.85 8.94
N ARG A 242 -6.46 -16.63 8.56
CA ARG A 242 -7.34 -16.46 7.40
C ARG A 242 -6.66 -16.85 6.10
N ARG A 243 -5.38 -16.51 5.95
CA ARG A 243 -4.58 -16.86 4.78
C ARG A 243 -4.42 -18.38 4.65
N LYS A 244 -4.04 -19.07 5.74
CA LYS A 244 -3.94 -20.54 5.76
C LYS A 244 -5.27 -21.18 5.34
N ARG A 245 -6.38 -20.68 5.89
CA ARG A 245 -7.72 -21.17 5.55
C ARG A 245 -8.07 -20.91 4.08
N LEU A 246 -7.72 -19.72 3.56
CA LEU A 246 -7.97 -19.35 2.17
C LEU A 246 -7.17 -20.23 1.20
N VAL A 247 -5.87 -20.42 1.44
CA VAL A 247 -5.00 -21.27 0.60
C VAL A 247 -5.51 -22.71 0.61
N HIS A 248 -5.88 -23.24 1.78
CA HIS A 248 -6.47 -24.58 1.89
C HIS A 248 -7.77 -24.70 1.07
N ALA A 249 -8.68 -23.74 1.20
CA ALA A 249 -9.93 -23.74 0.45
C ALA A 249 -9.72 -23.63 -1.08
N ILE A 250 -8.77 -22.79 -1.52
CA ILE A 250 -8.42 -22.70 -2.95
C ILE A 250 -7.89 -24.04 -3.45
N SER A 251 -6.98 -24.69 -2.73
CA SER A 251 -6.44 -26.00 -3.12
C SER A 251 -7.53 -27.09 -3.20
N ALA A 252 -8.52 -27.02 -2.33
CA ALA A 252 -9.62 -28.01 -2.28
C ALA A 252 -10.66 -27.78 -3.40
N PHE A 253 -11.06 -26.55 -3.66
CA PHE A 253 -12.20 -26.25 -4.55
C PHE A 253 -11.79 -25.67 -5.92
N LEU A 254 -10.57 -25.14 -6.03
CA LEU A 254 -10.02 -24.51 -7.24
C LEU A 254 -8.60 -25.03 -7.56
N PRO A 255 -8.36 -26.36 -7.63
CA PRO A 255 -7.02 -26.94 -7.71
C PRO A 255 -6.23 -26.57 -8.97
N GLU A 256 -6.87 -26.09 -10.02
CA GLU A 256 -6.18 -25.63 -11.26
C GLU A 256 -5.77 -24.15 -11.18
N TRP A 257 -6.18 -23.45 -10.10
CA TRP A 257 -5.85 -22.07 -9.89
C TRP A 257 -4.51 -21.95 -9.14
N ARG A 258 -3.75 -20.93 -9.48
CA ARG A 258 -2.45 -20.68 -8.88
C ARG A 258 -2.47 -19.40 -8.08
N SER A 259 -2.11 -19.47 -6.82
CA SER A 259 -1.85 -18.28 -6.01
C SER A 259 -0.37 -17.92 -6.06
N THR A 260 -0.06 -16.63 -6.01
CA THR A 260 1.31 -16.22 -5.69
C THR A 260 1.66 -16.67 -4.28
N ASP A 261 2.77 -17.39 -4.18
CA ASP A 261 3.30 -17.81 -2.88
C ASP A 261 4.09 -16.63 -2.29
N SER A 262 3.42 -15.80 -1.50
CA SER A 262 4.05 -14.72 -0.75
C SER A 262 3.73 -14.88 0.73
N ALA A 263 4.74 -14.87 1.59
CA ALA A 263 4.53 -14.81 3.03
C ALA A 263 4.02 -13.39 3.41
N GLY A 264 2.90 -13.30 4.11
CA GLY A 264 2.37 -12.01 4.56
C GLY A 264 1.33 -11.37 3.62
N GLY A 265 1.05 -10.10 3.84
CA GLY A 265 0.08 -9.32 3.06
C GLY A 265 -1.39 -9.50 3.45
N THR A 266 -2.22 -8.59 2.97
CA THR A 266 -3.67 -8.50 3.29
C THR A 266 -4.56 -9.10 2.20
N SER A 267 -3.97 -9.73 1.19
CA SER A 267 -4.68 -10.32 0.06
C SER A 267 -3.87 -11.43 -0.60
N LEU A 268 -4.55 -12.23 -1.43
CA LEU A 268 -3.94 -13.18 -2.35
C LEU A 268 -4.16 -12.71 -3.79
N TRP A 269 -3.13 -12.87 -4.63
CA TRP A 269 -3.24 -12.75 -6.08
C TRP A 269 -3.43 -14.14 -6.68
N LEU A 270 -4.53 -14.35 -7.38
CA LEU A 270 -4.95 -15.65 -7.89
C LEU A 270 -4.98 -15.62 -9.42
N GLU A 271 -4.36 -16.61 -10.04
CA GLU A 271 -4.36 -16.83 -11.48
C GLU A 271 -5.30 -17.98 -11.82
N GLY A 272 -6.32 -17.73 -12.65
CA GLY A 272 -7.23 -18.75 -13.16
C GLY A 272 -6.65 -19.50 -14.38
N PRO A 273 -7.26 -20.63 -14.76
CA PRO A 273 -6.93 -21.37 -15.97
C PRO A 273 -6.97 -20.47 -17.23
N ARG A 274 -6.33 -20.89 -18.31
CA ARG A 274 -6.40 -20.17 -19.60
C ARG A 274 -7.84 -20.02 -20.06
N GLY A 275 -8.22 -18.82 -20.47
CA GLY A 275 -9.58 -18.49 -20.89
C GLY A 275 -10.51 -18.02 -19.77
N THR A 276 -10.04 -17.95 -18.51
CA THR A 276 -10.81 -17.32 -17.44
C THR A 276 -11.04 -15.83 -17.75
N ASP A 277 -12.29 -15.40 -17.61
CA ASP A 277 -12.68 -13.99 -17.60
C ASP A 277 -12.95 -13.56 -16.17
N SER A 278 -12.02 -12.81 -15.58
CA SER A 278 -12.15 -12.38 -14.18
C SER A 278 -13.27 -11.35 -13.96
N ARG A 279 -13.69 -10.60 -14.99
CA ARG A 279 -14.83 -9.67 -14.89
C ARG A 279 -16.14 -10.42 -14.85
N GLY A 280 -16.37 -11.30 -15.83
CA GLY A 280 -17.56 -12.15 -15.85
C GLY A 280 -17.65 -13.03 -14.59
N LEU A 281 -16.52 -13.54 -14.11
CA LEU A 281 -16.48 -14.29 -12.86
C LEU A 281 -16.81 -13.42 -11.65
N ALA A 282 -16.37 -12.18 -11.59
CA ALA A 282 -16.70 -11.27 -10.49
C ALA A 282 -18.22 -10.97 -10.44
N GLU A 283 -18.86 -10.79 -11.59
CA GLU A 283 -20.31 -10.60 -11.69
C GLU A 283 -21.07 -11.87 -11.25
N ALA A 284 -20.66 -13.04 -11.74
CA ALA A 284 -21.22 -14.32 -11.35
C ALA A 284 -21.02 -14.64 -9.85
N ALA A 285 -19.87 -14.31 -9.29
CA ALA A 285 -19.58 -14.47 -7.86
C ALA A 285 -20.40 -13.50 -7.00
N ALA A 286 -20.59 -12.24 -7.45
CA ALA A 286 -21.39 -11.24 -6.75
C ALA A 286 -22.87 -11.68 -6.63
N SER A 287 -23.45 -12.33 -7.65
CA SER A 287 -24.80 -12.90 -7.58
C SER A 287 -24.92 -14.02 -6.53
N ARG A 288 -23.78 -14.56 -6.04
CA ARG A 288 -23.67 -15.57 -4.99
C ARG A 288 -23.12 -14.99 -3.68
N SER A 289 -23.21 -13.66 -3.50
CA SER A 289 -22.73 -12.94 -2.32
C SER A 289 -21.22 -13.05 -2.07
N VAL A 290 -20.42 -13.30 -3.12
CA VAL A 290 -18.95 -13.34 -3.06
C VAL A 290 -18.40 -12.18 -3.89
N ILE A 291 -17.64 -11.28 -3.23
CA ILE A 291 -17.00 -10.15 -3.87
C ILE A 291 -15.52 -10.45 -4.08
N ILE A 292 -15.08 -10.37 -5.34
CA ILE A 292 -13.68 -10.49 -5.74
C ILE A 292 -13.28 -9.25 -6.55
N GLU A 293 -11.98 -8.92 -6.56
CA GLU A 293 -11.46 -7.84 -7.41
C GLU A 293 -10.90 -8.43 -8.72
N PRO A 294 -11.51 -8.12 -9.89
CA PRO A 294 -10.96 -8.53 -11.17
C PRO A 294 -9.56 -7.96 -11.40
N GLY A 295 -8.68 -8.77 -12.00
CA GLY A 295 -7.29 -8.41 -12.21
C GLY A 295 -7.08 -7.30 -13.24
N ASP A 296 -8.01 -7.10 -14.14
CA ASP A 296 -7.92 -6.09 -15.21
C ASP A 296 -7.55 -4.69 -14.72
N ARG A 297 -8.12 -4.26 -13.61
CA ARG A 297 -7.89 -2.93 -13.05
C ARG A 297 -6.44 -2.67 -12.63
N PHE A 298 -5.69 -3.73 -12.38
CA PHE A 298 -4.29 -3.62 -11.93
C PHE A 298 -3.30 -3.49 -13.08
N PHE A 299 -3.70 -3.82 -14.31
CA PHE A 299 -2.88 -3.63 -15.50
C PHE A 299 -3.10 -2.25 -16.12
N ASP A 300 -2.08 -1.71 -16.77
CA ASP A 300 -2.15 -0.41 -17.43
C ASP A 300 -3.10 -0.44 -18.62
N ARG A 301 -2.96 -1.45 -19.47
CA ARG A 301 -3.82 -1.71 -20.63
C ARG A 301 -4.11 -3.19 -20.73
N THR A 302 -5.38 -3.54 -20.89
CA THR A 302 -5.81 -4.90 -21.19
C THR A 302 -6.77 -4.87 -22.36
N GLU A 303 -6.40 -5.51 -23.47
CA GLU A 303 -7.29 -5.70 -24.63
C GLU A 303 -8.29 -6.85 -24.40
N LYS A 304 -7.97 -7.78 -23.51
CA LYS A 304 -8.76 -8.97 -23.17
C LYS A 304 -8.98 -9.04 -21.66
N PRO A 305 -10.09 -9.65 -21.21
CA PRO A 305 -10.31 -9.90 -19.79
C PRO A 305 -9.12 -10.63 -19.17
N SER A 306 -8.72 -10.17 -18.01
CA SER A 306 -7.63 -10.78 -17.24
C SER A 306 -8.09 -12.11 -16.65
N ARG A 307 -7.20 -13.09 -16.57
CA ARG A 307 -7.42 -14.33 -15.82
C ARG A 307 -6.99 -14.23 -14.36
N PHE A 308 -6.53 -13.07 -13.96
CA PHE A 308 -6.08 -12.80 -12.59
C PHE A 308 -7.18 -12.14 -11.76
N MET A 309 -7.12 -12.34 -10.44
CA MET A 309 -7.97 -11.65 -9.50
C MET A 309 -7.29 -11.50 -8.15
N ARG A 310 -7.76 -10.52 -7.37
CA ARG A 310 -7.29 -10.29 -6.02
C ARG A 310 -8.37 -10.67 -5.01
N LEU A 311 -7.99 -11.48 -4.02
CA LEU A 311 -8.83 -11.88 -2.89
C LEU A 311 -8.34 -11.23 -1.61
N GLY A 312 -9.13 -10.33 -1.02
CA GLY A 312 -8.80 -9.65 0.24
C GLY A 312 -9.17 -10.51 1.45
N ILE A 313 -8.27 -10.54 2.47
CA ILE A 313 -8.51 -11.29 3.73
C ILE A 313 -8.70 -10.38 4.94
N SER A 314 -8.57 -9.07 4.79
CA SER A 314 -8.56 -8.13 5.91
C SER A 314 -9.91 -7.99 6.64
N SER A 315 -11.02 -8.08 5.92
CA SER A 315 -12.37 -7.82 6.44
C SER A 315 -13.28 -9.04 6.53
N ILE A 316 -12.89 -10.19 5.95
CA ILE A 316 -13.72 -11.39 5.98
C ILE A 316 -13.58 -12.13 7.32
N ALA A 317 -14.70 -12.62 7.89
CA ALA A 317 -14.65 -13.53 9.04
C ALA A 317 -14.15 -14.92 8.62
N LEU A 318 -13.34 -15.56 9.46
CA LEU A 318 -12.71 -16.86 9.18
C LEU A 318 -13.68 -17.92 8.68
N GLN A 319 -14.86 -18.01 9.31
CA GLN A 319 -15.91 -18.98 8.99
C GLN A 319 -16.52 -18.81 7.59
N HIS A 320 -16.38 -17.64 6.97
CA HIS A 320 -16.94 -17.36 5.64
C HIS A 320 -15.95 -17.61 4.50
N ILE A 321 -14.68 -17.91 4.80
CA ILE A 321 -13.65 -18.08 3.77
C ILE A 321 -13.93 -19.32 2.92
N GLU A 322 -14.09 -20.49 3.55
CA GLU A 322 -14.31 -21.74 2.82
C GLU A 322 -15.64 -21.76 2.07
N PRO A 323 -16.79 -21.38 2.68
CA PRO A 323 -18.04 -21.23 1.93
C PRO A 323 -17.91 -20.26 0.75
N GLY A 324 -17.24 -19.13 0.93
CA GLY A 324 -17.02 -18.15 -0.13
C GLY A 324 -16.22 -18.72 -1.30
N ILE A 325 -15.17 -19.50 -1.06
CA ILE A 325 -14.40 -20.14 -2.13
C ILE A 325 -15.19 -21.26 -2.82
N ARG A 326 -16.06 -21.96 -2.12
CA ARG A 326 -16.97 -22.96 -2.70
C ARG A 326 -17.97 -22.30 -3.67
N GLU A 327 -18.53 -21.15 -3.29
CA GLU A 327 -19.40 -20.37 -4.17
C GLU A 327 -18.64 -19.78 -5.37
N LEU A 328 -17.41 -19.32 -5.16
CA LEU A 328 -16.54 -18.87 -6.25
C LEU A 328 -16.25 -20.01 -7.24
N ALA A 329 -15.98 -21.22 -6.76
CA ALA A 329 -15.79 -22.41 -7.60
C ALA A 329 -17.05 -22.74 -8.43
N THR A 330 -18.22 -22.64 -7.80
CA THR A 330 -19.51 -22.81 -8.49
C THR A 330 -19.72 -21.74 -9.57
N ALA A 331 -19.41 -20.47 -9.28
CA ALA A 331 -19.47 -19.38 -10.24
C ALA A 331 -18.50 -19.59 -11.43
N ALA A 332 -17.36 -20.24 -11.19
CA ALA A 332 -16.40 -20.62 -12.21
C ALA A 332 -16.81 -21.87 -13.04
N GLY A 333 -18.04 -22.37 -12.87
CA GLY A 333 -18.57 -23.52 -13.61
C GLY A 333 -18.13 -24.88 -13.07
N ARG A 334 -17.56 -24.93 -11.85
CA ARG A 334 -17.20 -26.19 -11.19
C ARG A 334 -18.35 -26.68 -10.30
N ARG A 335 -18.74 -27.93 -10.46
CA ARG A 335 -19.61 -28.58 -9.47
C ARG A 335 -18.77 -28.90 -8.23
N PRO A 336 -19.17 -28.45 -7.03
CA PRO A 336 -18.50 -28.91 -5.80
C PRO A 336 -18.58 -30.44 -5.77
N ALA A 337 -17.45 -31.09 -5.48
CA ALA A 337 -17.48 -32.51 -5.15
C ALA A 337 -18.48 -32.69 -4.01
N ALA A 338 -19.40 -33.64 -4.15
CA ALA A 338 -20.36 -33.98 -3.10
C ALA A 338 -19.54 -34.36 -1.84
N ALA A 339 -19.88 -33.72 -0.70
CA ALA A 339 -19.26 -33.95 0.58
C ALA A 339 -19.58 -35.36 1.09
#